data_79754757b624c1534542ecefe3649219
#
_entry.id   79754757b624c1534542ecefe3649219
#
_cell.length_a   1.000
_cell.length_b   1.000
_cell.length_c   1.000
_cell.angle_alpha   90.00
_cell.angle_beta   90.00
_cell.angle_gamma   90.00
#
_symmetry.space_group_name_H-M   'P 1'
#
loop_
_entity.id
_entity.type
_entity.pdbx_description
1 polymer ?
#
loop_
_entity_poly.entity_id
_entity_poly.type
_entity_poly.pdbx_seq_one_letter_code
_entity_poly.pdbx_strand_id
1 'polypeptide(L)'
;MRNGKHEEKGEIIASGISNVSGGTAIATIADMSRLFIIADIDETDIGSVKIGHAVQITADAFPNEVFKGKITRIAPQGVIDNSITIFKAKIEIKGTGKILLKPMMSANIDIVTHQVKDTVYVTRAGIRKDEEGEFAVILKNDQPEKVRIKTGIKNPIHIQIISGLNPDDEVILGDWEKILQEAKEKKSSSLRKILWMIRSK
;
A
#
# COMPACT_ATOMS: atom_id res chain seq x y z
N MET A 1 31.64 6.37 -8.40
CA MET A 1 32.44 5.92 -7.24
C MET A 1 33.19 4.67 -7.64
N ARG A 2 34.47 4.63 -7.40
CA ARG A 2 35.27 3.42 -7.56
C ARG A 2 35.08 2.56 -6.33
N ASN A 3 34.33 1.46 -6.43
CA ASN A 3 34.36 0.42 -5.39
C ASN A 3 35.62 -0.40 -5.62
N GLY A 4 36.75 0.06 -5.07
CA GLY A 4 37.96 -0.74 -5.04
C GLY A 4 37.76 -1.86 -3.99
N LYS A 5 37.97 -3.10 -4.38
CA LYS A 5 38.19 -4.17 -3.40
C LYS A 5 39.46 -3.82 -2.63
N HIS A 6 39.36 -3.66 -1.29
CA HIS A 6 40.53 -3.51 -0.47
C HIS A 6 41.24 -4.86 -0.42
N GLU A 7 42.38 -4.95 -1.07
CA GLU A 7 43.24 -6.13 -0.99
C GLU A 7 44.05 -6.03 0.32
N GLU A 8 44.04 -7.10 1.09
CA GLU A 8 44.90 -7.20 2.25
C GLU A 8 46.36 -7.41 1.81
N LYS A 9 47.29 -6.82 2.55
CA LYS A 9 48.72 -6.88 2.26
C LYS A 9 49.19 -8.32 2.34
N GLY A 10 49.50 -8.91 1.18
CA GLY A 10 49.94 -10.32 1.07
C GLY A 10 48.99 -11.24 0.27
N GLU A 11 47.85 -10.72 -0.25
CA GLU A 11 46.97 -11.49 -1.13
C GLU A 11 47.67 -11.75 -2.47
N ILE A 12 47.65 -13.02 -2.93
CA ILE A 12 48.23 -13.41 -4.24
C ILE A 12 47.24 -13.08 -5.34
N ILE A 13 47.63 -12.16 -6.21
CA ILE A 13 46.83 -11.77 -7.38
C ILE A 13 47.27 -12.62 -8.59
N ALA A 14 46.36 -13.43 -9.11
CA ALA A 14 46.61 -14.21 -10.32
C ALA A 14 46.48 -13.32 -11.55
N SER A 15 47.51 -13.34 -12.45
CA SER A 15 47.44 -12.67 -13.72
C SER A 15 46.48 -13.36 -14.67
N GLY A 16 45.56 -12.60 -15.29
CA GLY A 16 44.58 -13.12 -16.25
C GLY A 16 45.15 -13.64 -17.58
N ILE A 17 46.46 -13.45 -17.80
CA ILE A 17 47.15 -13.84 -19.06
C ILE A 17 47.59 -15.33 -19.02
N SER A 18 47.77 -15.91 -17.83
CA SER A 18 48.28 -17.27 -17.67
C SER A 18 47.25 -18.32 -17.27
N ASN A 19 46.01 -17.95 -17.00
CA ASN A 19 44.94 -18.86 -16.58
C ASN A 19 43.71 -18.78 -17.50
N VAL A 20 43.25 -19.92 -17.99
CA VAL A 20 42.04 -20.06 -18.82
C VAL A 20 40.78 -19.70 -18.04
N SER A 21 40.85 -19.54 -16.70
CA SER A 21 39.71 -19.29 -15.81
C SER A 21 39.52 -17.82 -15.37
N GLY A 22 40.25 -16.88 -15.97
CA GLY A 22 40.15 -15.45 -15.61
C GLY A 22 41.02 -15.09 -14.40
N GLY A 23 41.51 -13.85 -14.36
CA GLY A 23 42.31 -13.31 -13.26
C GLY A 23 41.50 -12.89 -12.06
N THR A 24 42.18 -12.51 -10.98
CA THR A 24 41.55 -11.91 -9.78
C THR A 24 41.01 -10.51 -10.13
N ALA A 25 39.74 -10.25 -9.79
CA ALA A 25 39.14 -8.95 -10.00
C ALA A 25 39.70 -7.93 -9.00
N ILE A 26 40.46 -6.96 -9.46
CA ILE A 26 41.14 -5.94 -8.65
C ILE A 26 40.20 -4.76 -8.34
N ALA A 27 39.29 -4.43 -9.28
CA ALA A 27 38.33 -3.34 -9.10
C ALA A 27 37.07 -3.59 -9.95
N THR A 28 35.95 -3.13 -9.45
CA THR A 28 34.68 -3.09 -10.18
C THR A 28 34.30 -1.61 -10.41
N ILE A 29 34.07 -1.23 -11.67
CA ILE A 29 33.60 0.10 -12.04
C ILE A 29 32.12 -0.01 -12.42
N ALA A 30 31.26 0.76 -11.74
CA ALA A 30 29.84 0.85 -12.02
C ALA A 30 29.45 2.26 -12.49
N ASP A 31 28.65 2.34 -13.55
CA ASP A 31 28.03 3.60 -13.98
C ASP A 31 26.80 3.88 -13.10
N MET A 32 26.90 4.89 -12.24
CA MET A 32 25.85 5.32 -11.31
C MET A 32 24.86 6.32 -11.95
N SER A 33 25.05 6.71 -13.21
CA SER A 33 24.17 7.67 -13.90
C SER A 33 22.77 7.12 -14.15
N ARG A 34 22.64 5.80 -14.20
CA ARG A 34 21.39 5.07 -14.48
C ARG A 34 21.10 4.02 -13.43
N LEU A 35 20.67 4.47 -12.25
CA LEU A 35 20.20 3.56 -11.21
C LEU A 35 18.74 3.16 -11.46
N PHE A 36 18.48 1.86 -11.40
CA PHE A 36 17.14 1.29 -11.49
C PHE A 36 16.99 0.16 -10.46
N ILE A 37 15.75 -0.13 -10.12
CA ILE A 37 15.42 -1.26 -9.25
C ILE A 37 14.81 -2.36 -10.09
N ILE A 38 15.20 -3.61 -9.82
CA ILE A 38 14.49 -4.80 -10.30
C ILE A 38 13.62 -5.28 -9.18
N ALA A 39 12.31 -5.23 -9.40
CA ALA A 39 11.31 -5.74 -8.48
C ALA A 39 10.83 -7.11 -8.93
N ASP A 40 10.66 -8.00 -7.97
CA ASP A 40 10.06 -9.30 -8.18
C ASP A 40 8.56 -9.19 -7.84
N ILE A 41 7.70 -9.46 -8.84
CA ILE A 41 6.24 -9.37 -8.74
C ILE A 41 5.68 -10.77 -8.84
N ASP A 42 4.84 -11.15 -7.89
CA ASP A 42 4.16 -12.44 -7.88
C ASP A 42 3.20 -12.58 -9.07
N GLU A 43 3.01 -13.81 -9.55
CA GLU A 43 2.08 -14.15 -10.63
C GLU A 43 0.65 -13.72 -10.32
N THR A 44 0.24 -13.75 -9.07
CA THR A 44 -1.12 -13.34 -8.65
C THR A 44 -1.35 -11.84 -8.82
N ASP A 45 -0.30 -11.02 -8.73
CA ASP A 45 -0.38 -9.56 -8.78
C ASP A 45 -0.07 -8.96 -10.16
N ILE A 46 0.67 -9.69 -11.01
CA ILE A 46 1.15 -9.18 -12.30
C ILE A 46 0.02 -8.70 -13.21
N GLY A 47 -1.16 -9.32 -13.12
CA GLY A 47 -2.33 -8.94 -13.93
C GLY A 47 -2.81 -7.50 -13.69
N SER A 48 -2.55 -6.94 -12.50
CA SER A 48 -2.91 -5.57 -12.14
C SER A 48 -1.80 -4.56 -12.43
N VAL A 49 -0.57 -5.01 -12.70
CA VAL A 49 0.60 -4.16 -12.88
C VAL A 49 0.82 -3.84 -14.36
N LYS A 50 1.07 -2.56 -14.66
CA LYS A 50 1.30 -2.08 -16.03
C LYS A 50 2.54 -1.19 -16.10
N ILE A 51 3.17 -1.18 -17.28
CA ILE A 51 4.22 -0.20 -17.59
C ILE A 51 3.63 1.20 -17.43
N GLY A 52 4.36 2.06 -16.74
CA GLY A 52 3.93 3.41 -16.47
C GLY A 52 3.34 3.64 -15.08
N HIS A 53 3.00 2.60 -14.32
CA HIS A 53 2.54 2.76 -12.95
C HIS A 53 3.58 3.47 -12.09
N ALA A 54 3.09 4.36 -11.23
CA ALA A 54 3.90 5.03 -10.22
C ALA A 54 4.27 4.04 -9.12
N VAL A 55 5.47 4.20 -8.59
CA VAL A 55 6.02 3.33 -7.56
C VAL A 55 6.53 4.19 -6.41
N GLN A 56 6.19 3.83 -5.18
CA GLN A 56 6.80 4.31 -3.97
C GLN A 56 7.88 3.30 -3.54
N ILE A 57 9.04 3.80 -3.16
CA ILE A 57 10.21 3.00 -2.83
C ILE A 57 10.67 3.41 -1.45
N THR A 58 10.77 2.46 -0.54
CA THR A 58 11.33 2.65 0.81
C THR A 58 12.54 1.75 0.94
N ALA A 59 13.71 2.32 1.19
CA ALA A 59 14.93 1.55 1.38
C ALA A 59 15.22 1.38 2.87
N ASP A 60 15.72 0.21 3.26
CA ASP A 60 16.04 -0.09 4.66
C ASP A 60 17.10 0.87 5.23
N ALA A 61 17.99 1.38 4.37
CA ALA A 61 18.98 2.39 4.75
C ALA A 61 18.39 3.78 5.01
N PHE A 62 17.15 4.05 4.54
CA PHE A 62 16.47 5.35 4.65
C PHE A 62 15.00 5.15 5.03
N PRO A 63 14.68 4.65 6.25
CA PRO A 63 13.32 4.23 6.62
C PRO A 63 12.31 5.39 6.69
N ASN A 64 12.78 6.62 6.85
CA ASN A 64 11.94 7.81 6.92
C ASN A 64 11.77 8.53 5.57
N GLU A 65 12.38 8.00 4.49
CA GLU A 65 12.32 8.61 3.18
C GLU A 65 11.57 7.72 2.19
N VAL A 66 10.61 8.30 1.48
CA VAL A 66 9.88 7.64 0.39
C VAL A 66 10.35 8.20 -0.94
N PHE A 67 11.03 7.37 -1.71
CA PHE A 67 11.47 7.72 -3.04
C PHE A 67 10.39 7.39 -4.06
N LYS A 68 10.41 8.10 -5.18
CA LYS A 68 9.44 7.89 -6.27
C LYS A 68 10.10 7.20 -7.45
N GLY A 69 9.38 6.28 -8.07
CA GLY A 69 9.79 5.59 -9.27
C GLY A 69 8.64 5.41 -10.26
N LYS A 70 8.97 4.81 -11.40
CA LYS A 70 8.00 4.43 -12.43
C LYS A 70 8.43 3.11 -13.06
N ILE A 71 7.48 2.22 -13.31
CA ILE A 71 7.72 0.97 -14.03
C ILE A 71 7.99 1.32 -15.50
N THR A 72 9.16 0.92 -15.99
CA THR A 72 9.58 1.16 -17.38
C THR A 72 9.54 -0.11 -18.23
N ARG A 73 9.68 -1.28 -17.60
CA ARG A 73 9.64 -2.57 -18.28
C ARG A 73 9.14 -3.65 -17.33
N ILE A 74 8.42 -4.62 -17.88
CA ILE A 74 8.05 -5.88 -17.22
C ILE A 74 8.59 -7.00 -18.10
N ALA A 75 9.24 -7.99 -17.49
CA ALA A 75 9.73 -9.16 -18.22
C ALA A 75 8.53 -9.94 -18.78
N PRO A 76 8.56 -10.34 -20.06
CA PRO A 76 7.45 -11.07 -20.66
C PRO A 76 7.35 -12.54 -20.18
N GLN A 77 8.41 -13.03 -19.56
CA GLN A 77 8.51 -14.40 -19.05
C GLN A 77 8.71 -14.38 -17.55
N GLY A 78 7.91 -15.18 -16.83
CA GLY A 78 8.10 -15.47 -15.41
C GLY A 78 9.32 -16.37 -15.18
N VAL A 79 9.89 -16.25 -13.99
CA VAL A 79 10.99 -17.08 -13.50
C VAL A 79 10.52 -17.75 -12.22
N ILE A 80 10.86 -19.02 -12.05
CA ILE A 80 10.59 -19.73 -10.79
C ILE A 80 11.71 -19.40 -9.82
N ASP A 81 11.35 -18.80 -8.70
CA ASP A 81 12.24 -18.55 -7.57
C ASP A 81 11.60 -19.09 -6.30
N ASN A 82 12.32 -19.92 -5.54
CA ASN A 82 11.82 -20.57 -4.32
C ASN A 82 10.42 -21.22 -4.47
N SER A 83 10.16 -21.88 -5.61
CA SER A 83 8.88 -22.52 -5.95
C SER A 83 7.70 -21.57 -6.20
N ILE A 84 7.96 -20.27 -6.36
CA ILE A 84 6.97 -19.24 -6.70
C ILE A 84 7.32 -18.67 -8.07
N THR A 85 6.31 -18.48 -8.92
CA THR A 85 6.49 -17.79 -10.21
C THR A 85 6.52 -16.28 -9.98
N ILE A 86 7.62 -15.65 -10.34
CA ILE A 86 7.81 -14.20 -10.25
C ILE A 86 8.06 -13.57 -11.62
N PHE A 87 7.64 -12.34 -11.80
CA PHE A 87 7.92 -11.51 -12.98
C PHE A 87 8.81 -10.34 -12.58
N LYS A 88 9.92 -10.15 -13.29
CA LYS A 88 10.85 -9.06 -13.01
C LYS A 88 10.39 -7.76 -13.67
N ALA A 89 10.17 -6.74 -12.85
CA ALA A 89 9.84 -5.39 -13.30
C ALA A 89 11.04 -4.45 -13.11
N LYS A 90 11.35 -3.67 -14.14
CA LYS A 90 12.37 -2.62 -14.08
C LYS A 90 11.72 -1.30 -13.72
N ILE A 91 12.19 -0.69 -12.65
CA ILE A 91 11.69 0.57 -12.11
C ILE A 91 12.78 1.63 -12.24
N GLU A 92 12.45 2.71 -12.91
CA GLU A 92 13.31 3.90 -12.98
C GLU A 92 13.05 4.78 -11.76
N ILE A 93 14.12 5.11 -11.03
CA ILE A 93 14.08 5.96 -9.85
C ILE A 93 14.03 7.42 -10.29
N LYS A 94 13.21 8.24 -9.62
CA LYS A 94 13.07 9.67 -9.88
C LYS A 94 13.58 10.51 -8.70
N GLY A 95 14.00 11.73 -9.01
CA GLY A 95 14.37 12.72 -7.98
C GLY A 95 15.61 12.34 -7.17
N THR A 96 15.59 12.66 -5.88
CA THR A 96 16.71 12.48 -4.92
C THR A 96 17.13 11.02 -4.73
N GLY A 97 16.25 10.07 -4.98
CA GLY A 97 16.57 8.64 -4.91
C GLY A 97 17.76 8.23 -5.78
N LYS A 98 17.97 8.91 -6.92
CA LYS A 98 19.12 8.66 -7.79
C LYS A 98 20.48 8.95 -7.15
N ILE A 99 20.51 9.81 -6.13
CA ILE A 99 21.72 10.25 -5.44
C ILE A 99 21.96 9.43 -4.17
N LEU A 100 20.90 9.16 -3.44
CA LEU A 100 20.95 8.53 -2.11
C LEU A 100 21.02 7.01 -2.18
N LEU A 101 20.24 6.41 -3.07
CA LEU A 101 20.22 4.95 -3.23
C LEU A 101 21.48 4.47 -3.95
N LYS A 102 21.99 3.33 -3.48
CA LYS A 102 23.20 2.70 -4.03
C LYS A 102 22.89 1.30 -4.54
N PRO A 103 23.68 0.78 -5.51
CA PRO A 103 23.57 -0.61 -5.91
C PRO A 103 23.64 -1.56 -4.72
N MET A 104 22.95 -2.69 -4.79
CA MET A 104 22.88 -3.75 -3.77
C MET A 104 22.15 -3.35 -2.48
N MET A 105 21.49 -2.19 -2.42
CA MET A 105 20.56 -1.89 -1.34
C MET A 105 19.26 -2.65 -1.51
N SER A 106 18.73 -3.18 -0.40
CA SER A 106 17.37 -3.71 -0.33
C SER A 106 16.36 -2.57 -0.27
N ALA A 107 15.22 -2.74 -0.93
CA ALA A 107 14.14 -1.78 -0.94
C ALA A 107 12.77 -2.47 -1.03
N ASN A 108 11.81 -1.95 -0.29
CA ASN A 108 10.41 -2.32 -0.39
C ASN A 108 9.72 -1.42 -1.42
N ILE A 109 8.79 -1.99 -2.17
CA ILE A 109 8.17 -1.34 -3.32
C ILE A 109 6.67 -1.44 -3.24
N ASP A 110 6.01 -0.28 -3.24
CA ASP A 110 4.55 -0.17 -3.31
C ASP A 110 4.15 0.35 -4.70
N ILE A 111 3.48 -0.49 -5.48
CA ILE A 111 3.02 -0.15 -6.82
C ILE A 111 1.62 0.42 -6.76
N VAL A 112 1.44 1.66 -7.22
CA VAL A 112 0.13 2.30 -7.30
C VAL A 112 -0.57 1.84 -8.56
N THR A 113 -1.41 0.81 -8.46
CA THR A 113 -2.15 0.23 -9.59
C THR A 113 -3.37 1.05 -9.97
N HIS A 114 -4.03 1.66 -8.98
CA HIS A 114 -5.21 2.50 -9.17
C HIS A 114 -5.14 3.72 -8.27
N GLN A 115 -5.55 4.87 -8.77
CA GLN A 115 -5.68 6.10 -8.01
C GLN A 115 -6.98 6.79 -8.37
N VAL A 116 -7.77 7.13 -7.38
CA VAL A 116 -8.96 7.96 -7.53
C VAL A 116 -8.75 9.23 -6.72
N LYS A 117 -9.09 10.38 -7.32
CA LYS A 117 -9.06 11.70 -6.67
C LYS A 117 -10.49 12.13 -6.38
N ASP A 118 -10.63 13.03 -5.41
CA ASP A 118 -11.90 13.69 -5.08
C ASP A 118 -13.05 12.70 -4.85
N THR A 119 -12.81 11.71 -3.99
CA THR A 119 -13.78 10.66 -3.69
C THR A 119 -13.98 10.51 -2.18
N VAL A 120 -15.20 10.14 -1.79
CA VAL A 120 -15.48 9.74 -0.42
C VAL A 120 -14.91 8.35 -0.19
N TYR A 121 -14.26 8.16 0.94
CA TYR A 121 -13.77 6.85 1.35
C TYR A 121 -14.05 6.63 2.85
N VAL A 122 -14.22 5.38 3.21
CA VAL A 122 -14.46 4.95 4.60
C VAL A 122 -13.49 3.84 4.96
N THR A 123 -13.12 3.75 6.22
CA THR A 123 -12.33 2.63 6.71
C THR A 123 -13.11 1.32 6.53
N ARG A 124 -12.42 0.25 6.23
CA ARG A 124 -13.04 -1.05 5.99
C ARG A 124 -13.93 -1.52 7.15
N ALA A 125 -13.58 -1.17 8.38
CA ALA A 125 -14.34 -1.47 9.59
C ALA A 125 -15.73 -0.78 9.65
N GLY A 126 -15.94 0.30 8.88
CA GLY A 126 -17.22 1.02 8.81
C GLY A 126 -18.22 0.44 7.82
N ILE A 127 -17.80 -0.54 7.00
CA ILE A 127 -18.65 -1.15 5.97
C ILE A 127 -19.06 -2.54 6.40
N ARG A 128 -20.33 -2.83 6.25
CA ARG A 128 -20.97 -4.09 6.62
C ARG A 128 -21.76 -4.64 5.45
N LYS A 129 -22.08 -5.91 5.53
CA LYS A 129 -22.85 -6.61 4.50
C LYS A 129 -23.98 -7.40 5.15
N ASP A 130 -25.15 -7.35 4.53
CA ASP A 130 -26.29 -8.20 4.83
C ASP A 130 -26.83 -8.86 3.54
N GLU A 131 -28.00 -9.45 3.61
CA GLU A 131 -28.64 -10.13 2.46
C GLU A 131 -28.95 -9.18 1.28
N GLU A 132 -29.18 -7.89 1.58
CA GLU A 132 -29.52 -6.88 0.58
C GLU A 132 -28.31 -6.15 0.00
N GLY A 133 -27.09 -6.36 0.57
CA GLY A 133 -25.85 -5.80 0.06
C GLY A 133 -24.99 -5.06 1.10
N GLU A 134 -24.13 -4.17 0.64
CA GLU A 134 -23.22 -3.40 1.51
C GLU A 134 -23.93 -2.16 2.08
N PHE A 135 -23.68 -1.88 3.36
CA PHE A 135 -24.22 -0.73 4.07
C PHE A 135 -23.21 -0.14 5.06
N ALA A 136 -23.39 1.12 5.38
CA ALA A 136 -22.74 1.80 6.50
C ALA A 136 -23.80 2.25 7.51
N VAL A 137 -23.39 2.46 8.75
CA VAL A 137 -24.24 3.08 9.75
C VAL A 137 -23.67 4.46 10.04
N ILE A 138 -24.46 5.50 9.80
CA ILE A 138 -24.09 6.89 10.05
C ILE A 138 -24.81 7.41 11.30
N LEU A 139 -24.20 8.41 11.94
CA LEU A 139 -24.84 9.14 13.02
C LEU A 139 -25.56 10.36 12.43
N LYS A 140 -26.90 10.37 12.49
CA LYS A 140 -27.73 11.46 12.01
C LYS A 140 -28.65 11.94 13.11
N ASN A 141 -28.54 13.21 13.47
CA ASN A 141 -29.29 13.78 14.61
C ASN A 141 -29.17 12.94 15.89
N ASP A 142 -27.94 12.56 16.25
CA ASP A 142 -27.61 11.68 17.38
C ASP A 142 -28.31 10.30 17.35
N GLN A 143 -28.74 9.85 16.19
CA GLN A 143 -29.34 8.53 16.01
C GLN A 143 -28.61 7.73 14.92
N PRO A 144 -28.31 6.44 15.16
CA PRO A 144 -27.76 5.58 14.15
C PRO A 144 -28.78 5.33 13.03
N GLU A 145 -28.38 5.63 11.80
CA GLU A 145 -29.16 5.38 10.58
C GLU A 145 -28.38 4.43 9.67
N LYS A 146 -29.03 3.36 9.23
CA LYS A 146 -28.45 2.42 8.26
C LYS A 146 -28.63 2.96 6.85
N VAL A 147 -27.52 3.16 6.15
CA VAL A 147 -27.51 3.71 4.79
C VAL A 147 -26.92 2.69 3.83
N ARG A 148 -27.62 2.41 2.74
CA ARG A 148 -27.14 1.55 1.65
C ARG A 148 -26.07 2.27 0.86
N ILE A 149 -24.97 1.58 0.61
CA ILE A 149 -23.81 2.14 -0.09
C ILE A 149 -23.44 1.31 -1.30
N LYS A 150 -22.85 1.98 -2.27
CA LYS A 150 -22.18 1.34 -3.40
C LYS A 150 -20.68 1.62 -3.28
N THR A 151 -19.89 0.56 -3.18
CA THR A 151 -18.44 0.65 -3.03
C THR A 151 -17.74 0.58 -4.38
N GLY A 152 -16.54 1.14 -4.43
CA GLY A 152 -15.65 1.10 -5.59
C GLY A 152 -14.34 0.39 -5.27
N ILE A 153 -13.23 1.07 -5.53
CA ILE A 153 -11.88 0.56 -5.30
C ILE A 153 -11.66 0.34 -3.80
N LYS A 154 -11.01 -0.77 -3.47
CA LYS A 154 -10.71 -1.20 -2.10
C LYS A 154 -9.21 -1.35 -1.93
N ASN A 155 -8.69 -0.89 -0.80
CA ASN A 155 -7.36 -1.24 -0.33
C ASN A 155 -7.45 -1.91 1.05
N PRO A 156 -6.35 -2.35 1.69
CA PRO A 156 -6.40 -3.00 2.99
C PRO A 156 -7.06 -2.19 4.11
N ILE A 157 -7.03 -0.86 4.03
CA ILE A 157 -7.49 0.05 5.10
C ILE A 157 -8.80 0.75 4.71
N HIS A 158 -8.92 1.21 3.46
CA HIS A 158 -10.00 2.08 3.00
C HIS A 158 -10.77 1.46 1.84
N ILE A 159 -12.03 1.85 1.74
CA ILE A 159 -12.93 1.49 0.63
C ILE A 159 -13.52 2.78 0.08
N GLN A 160 -13.46 2.94 -1.24
CA GLN A 160 -14.10 4.03 -1.95
C GLN A 160 -15.62 3.88 -1.87
N ILE A 161 -16.33 4.99 -1.65
CA ILE A 161 -17.78 5.07 -1.71
C ILE A 161 -18.16 5.78 -3.01
N ILE A 162 -18.88 5.08 -3.88
CA ILE A 162 -19.40 5.64 -5.14
C ILE A 162 -20.71 6.39 -4.89
N SER A 163 -21.56 5.85 -4.01
CA SER A 163 -22.83 6.47 -3.65
C SER A 163 -23.33 5.97 -2.28
N GLY A 164 -24.18 6.76 -1.65
CA GLY A 164 -24.84 6.45 -0.39
C GLY A 164 -24.31 7.22 0.81
N LEU A 165 -23.11 7.82 0.75
CA LEU A 165 -22.57 8.67 1.80
C LEU A 165 -22.15 10.02 1.24
N ASN A 166 -22.30 11.06 2.06
CA ASN A 166 -21.76 12.39 1.81
C ASN A 166 -20.43 12.59 2.55
N PRO A 167 -19.61 13.57 2.14
CA PRO A 167 -18.32 13.84 2.80
C PRO A 167 -18.41 14.16 4.30
N ASP A 168 -19.53 14.69 4.75
CA ASP A 168 -19.74 15.13 6.13
C ASP A 168 -20.44 14.07 7.00
N ASP A 169 -20.76 12.91 6.46
CA ASP A 169 -21.42 11.84 7.21
C ASP A 169 -20.47 11.16 8.20
N GLU A 170 -20.85 11.09 9.46
CA GLU A 170 -20.11 10.40 10.51
C GLU A 170 -20.44 8.91 10.54
N VAL A 171 -19.49 8.06 10.12
CA VAL A 171 -19.66 6.60 10.06
C VAL A 171 -19.30 5.95 11.39
N ILE A 172 -20.19 5.13 11.91
CA ILE A 172 -20.00 4.38 13.16
C ILE A 172 -19.14 3.13 12.89
N LEU A 173 -17.97 3.06 13.55
CA LEU A 173 -16.98 1.97 13.42
C LEU A 173 -17.16 0.94 14.53
N GLY A 174 -18.09 0.75 15.23
CA GLY A 174 -18.22 -0.20 16.33
C GLY A 174 -19.45 -1.08 16.26
N ASP A 175 -19.84 -1.63 17.39
CA ASP A 175 -21.07 -2.38 17.54
C ASP A 175 -22.27 -1.40 17.57
N TRP A 176 -22.75 -1.10 16.36
CA TRP A 176 -23.84 -0.16 16.15
C TRP A 176 -25.18 -0.66 16.72
N GLU A 177 -25.36 -1.98 16.82
CA GLU A 177 -26.58 -2.57 17.38
C GLU A 177 -26.70 -2.22 18.86
N LYS A 178 -25.60 -2.26 19.57
CA LYS A 178 -25.53 -1.83 20.96
C LYS A 178 -25.82 -0.33 21.10
N ILE A 179 -25.23 0.50 20.24
CA ILE A 179 -25.47 1.95 20.22
C ILE A 179 -26.95 2.24 19.89
N LEU A 180 -27.55 1.48 18.96
CA LEU A 180 -28.96 1.61 18.62
C LEU A 180 -29.88 1.23 19.79
N GLN A 181 -29.55 0.17 20.54
CA GLN A 181 -30.30 -0.24 21.73
C GLN A 181 -30.21 0.84 22.82
N GLU A 182 -29.02 1.34 23.12
CA GLU A 182 -28.83 2.42 24.08
C GLU A 182 -29.60 3.70 23.72
N ALA A 183 -29.59 4.07 22.42
CA ALA A 183 -30.33 5.22 21.91
C ALA A 183 -31.87 5.03 22.05
N LYS A 184 -32.38 3.82 21.76
CA LYS A 184 -33.79 3.48 21.94
C LYS A 184 -34.20 3.51 23.43
N GLU A 185 -33.37 3.00 24.32
CA GLU A 185 -33.63 3.02 25.77
C GLU A 185 -33.64 4.45 26.34
N LYS A 186 -32.70 5.30 25.93
CA LYS A 186 -32.69 6.73 26.32
C LYS A 186 -33.96 7.44 25.86
N LYS A 187 -34.43 7.20 24.63
CA LYS A 187 -35.67 7.78 24.09
C LYS A 187 -36.90 7.26 24.84
N SER A 188 -36.95 5.98 25.17
CA SER A 188 -38.03 5.37 25.98
C SER A 188 -38.04 5.91 27.40
N SER A 189 -36.89 6.10 28.02
CA SER A 189 -36.80 6.66 29.38
C SER A 189 -37.22 8.13 29.42
N SER A 190 -36.91 8.93 28.40
CA SER A 190 -37.36 10.33 28.31
C SER A 190 -38.88 10.43 28.07
N LEU A 191 -39.45 9.57 27.22
CA LEU A 191 -40.90 9.50 27.02
C LEU A 191 -41.65 9.03 28.30
N ARG A 192 -41.10 8.08 29.04
CA ARG A 192 -41.68 7.66 30.35
C ARG A 192 -41.67 8.79 31.38
N LYS A 193 -40.61 9.61 31.42
CA LYS A 193 -40.55 10.81 32.28
C LYS A 193 -41.61 11.85 31.89
N ILE A 194 -41.81 12.09 30.59
CA ILE A 194 -42.83 13.04 30.11
C ILE A 194 -44.25 12.53 30.42
N LEU A 195 -44.53 11.25 30.19
CA LEU A 195 -45.81 10.62 30.51
C LEU A 195 -46.09 10.61 32.01
N TRP A 196 -45.05 10.47 32.85
CA TRP A 196 -45.22 10.52 34.31
C TRP A 196 -45.53 11.95 34.79
N MET A 197 -44.89 12.98 34.18
CA MET A 197 -45.20 14.39 34.50
C MET A 197 -46.63 14.80 34.09
N ILE A 198 -47.20 14.22 33.04
CA ILE A 198 -48.58 14.50 32.60
C ILE A 198 -49.62 13.79 33.48
N ARG A 199 -49.25 12.70 34.15
CA ARG A 199 -50.15 11.91 34.99
C ARG A 199 -50.22 12.37 36.45
N SER A 200 -49.38 13.32 36.86
CA SER A 200 -49.29 13.86 38.22
C SER A 200 -49.89 15.28 38.38
N LYS A 201 -50.85 15.67 37.49
CA LYS A 201 -51.67 16.88 37.67
C LYS A 201 -53.13 16.51 37.90
#